data_20f1a3e9e6954114ca196b6d8a031ef0
#
_entry.id   20f1a3e9e6954114ca196b6d8a031ef0
#
_cell.length_a   1.000
_cell.length_b   1.000
_cell.length_c   1.000
_cell.angle_alpha   90.00
_cell.angle_beta   90.00
_cell.angle_gamma   90.00
#
_symmetry.space_group_name_H-M   'P 1'
#
loop_
_entity.id
_entity.type
_entity.pdbx_description
1 polymer ?
#
loop_
_entity_poly.entity_id
_entity_poly.type
_entity_poly.pdbx_seq_one_letter_code
_entity_poly.pdbx_strand_id
1 'polypeptide(L)'
;DCVYGLHLWPTVPKGRIGIRWDYLMAQTSDFEITVHGKSAHASTPQMGIDAIVVAAELITMVQTVITRDVDPHQDALLTLGKIQGGTSHNVIAEEVTISGTLRVFSNDLYRTLSHKITALMQGLETATGAQIDMDRKVRYPSVRNPRELVEQFYTVLDSMDDTVLVEPVMAAEDFAEYQQEIPGVFFFLGVQEPTGTAPLHSSHFNFDERVLLTGVETFKRILECESKCTKKK
;
A
#
# COMPACT_ATOMS: atom_id res chain seq x y z
N ASP A 1 22.37 11.21 11.56
CA ASP A 1 21.92 9.83 11.78
C ASP A 1 21.01 9.44 10.62
N CYS A 2 21.09 8.19 10.16
CA CYS A 2 20.22 7.60 9.15
C CYS A 2 19.94 6.13 9.46
N VAL A 3 18.88 5.56 8.88
CA VAL A 3 18.51 4.16 9.03
C VAL A 3 18.55 3.45 7.69
N TYR A 4 18.98 2.19 7.69
CA TYR A 4 18.99 1.33 6.52
C TYR A 4 18.21 0.06 6.78
N GLY A 5 17.39 -0.36 5.80
CA GLY A 5 16.63 -1.60 5.84
C GLY A 5 16.70 -2.34 4.52
N LEU A 6 16.52 -3.66 4.56
CA LEU A 6 16.46 -4.47 3.36
C LEU A 6 15.30 -5.49 3.45
N HIS A 7 14.75 -5.82 2.28
CA HIS A 7 13.81 -6.92 2.13
C HIS A 7 14.22 -7.84 0.96
N LEU A 8 14.05 -9.14 1.11
CA LEU A 8 14.23 -10.09 0.01
C LEU A 8 13.18 -9.84 -1.07
N TRP A 9 13.60 -9.80 -2.36
CA TRP A 9 12.64 -9.46 -3.42
C TRP A 9 12.68 -10.44 -4.60
N PRO A 10 11.55 -11.14 -4.89
CA PRO A 10 11.53 -12.24 -5.84
C PRO A 10 11.63 -11.83 -7.31
N THR A 11 11.49 -10.56 -7.64
CA THR A 11 11.60 -10.04 -9.01
C THR A 11 12.91 -9.30 -9.29
N VAL A 12 13.78 -9.17 -8.29
CA VAL A 12 15.14 -8.66 -8.45
C VAL A 12 16.08 -9.86 -8.65
N PRO A 13 16.98 -9.83 -9.65
CA PRO A 13 17.91 -10.94 -9.93
C PRO A 13 18.72 -11.33 -8.69
N LYS A 14 18.92 -12.62 -8.50
CA LYS A 14 19.60 -13.20 -7.34
C LYS A 14 20.95 -12.54 -7.06
N GLY A 15 21.14 -12.10 -5.81
CA GLY A 15 22.35 -11.46 -5.32
C GLY A 15 22.53 -9.99 -5.75
N ARG A 16 21.60 -9.43 -6.52
CA ARG A 16 21.61 -8.01 -6.90
C ARG A 16 20.87 -7.17 -5.86
N ILE A 17 21.24 -5.91 -5.76
CA ILE A 17 20.58 -4.91 -4.91
C ILE A 17 19.58 -4.11 -5.77
N GLY A 18 18.30 -4.27 -5.46
CA GLY A 18 17.23 -3.46 -6.07
C GLY A 18 17.06 -2.16 -5.29
N ILE A 19 17.25 -1.01 -5.94
CA ILE A 19 17.16 0.28 -5.27
C ILE A 19 16.60 1.34 -6.21
N ARG A 20 15.97 2.36 -5.64
CA ARG A 20 15.59 3.60 -6.32
C ARG A 20 15.55 4.75 -5.33
N TRP A 21 15.70 5.95 -5.82
CA TRP A 21 15.38 7.17 -5.08
C TRP A 21 13.90 7.50 -5.21
N ASP A 22 13.40 8.35 -4.33
CA ASP A 22 12.00 8.72 -4.20
C ASP A 22 11.13 7.53 -3.74
N TYR A 23 9.91 7.41 -4.18
CA TYR A 23 8.99 6.36 -3.71
C TYR A 23 9.43 4.97 -4.17
N LEU A 24 9.61 4.08 -3.20
CA LEU A 24 9.91 2.66 -3.42
C LEU A 24 8.68 1.78 -3.14
N MET A 25 7.98 2.03 -2.03
CA MET A 25 6.81 1.25 -1.63
C MET A 25 5.66 2.17 -1.24
N ALA A 26 4.43 1.73 -1.50
CA ALA A 26 3.24 2.56 -1.32
C ALA A 26 2.82 2.70 0.15
N GLN A 27 2.17 3.81 0.45
CA GLN A 27 1.31 3.93 1.61
C GLN A 27 0.11 2.99 1.45
N THR A 28 -0.28 2.31 2.53
CA THR A 28 -1.51 1.52 2.59
C THR A 28 -2.48 2.06 3.63
N SER A 29 -3.75 2.10 3.27
CA SER A 29 -4.84 2.39 4.18
C SER A 29 -5.96 1.39 3.96
N ASP A 30 -6.16 0.52 4.91
CA ASP A 30 -7.31 -0.35 4.93
C ASP A 30 -8.51 0.38 5.54
N PHE A 31 -9.70 0.08 5.06
CA PHE A 31 -10.93 0.67 5.57
C PHE A 31 -12.07 -0.34 5.57
N GLU A 32 -13.04 -0.07 6.43
CA GLU A 32 -14.33 -0.74 6.43
C GLU A 32 -15.44 0.30 6.38
N ILE A 33 -16.36 0.15 5.43
CA ILE A 33 -17.54 1.00 5.27
C ILE A 33 -18.75 0.19 5.71
N THR A 34 -19.56 0.75 6.61
CA THR A 34 -20.83 0.17 7.02
C THR A 34 -21.96 1.06 6.53
N VAL A 35 -22.84 0.49 5.73
CA VAL A 35 -24.07 1.12 5.26
C VAL A 35 -25.21 0.65 6.16
N HIS A 36 -25.83 1.59 6.87
CA HIS A 36 -26.99 1.36 7.71
C HIS A 36 -28.25 1.83 6.98
N GLY A 37 -29.11 0.91 6.70
CA GLY A 37 -30.43 1.14 6.10
C GLY A 37 -31.55 0.96 7.12
N LYS A 38 -32.70 0.51 6.61
CA LYS A 38 -33.88 0.21 7.42
C LYS A 38 -34.57 -1.04 6.87
N SER A 39 -34.75 -2.03 7.71
CA SER A 39 -35.43 -3.28 7.37
C SER A 39 -36.91 -3.07 7.03
N ALA A 40 -37.38 -3.80 6.05
CA ALA A 40 -38.80 -3.88 5.67
C ALA A 40 -39.11 -5.20 4.96
N HIS A 41 -40.37 -5.55 4.81
CA HIS A 41 -40.77 -6.68 3.98
C HIS A 41 -40.51 -6.37 2.49
N ALA A 42 -39.95 -7.31 1.74
CA ALA A 42 -39.56 -7.08 0.34
C ALA A 42 -40.73 -6.64 -0.59
N SER A 43 -41.99 -6.94 -0.21
CA SER A 43 -43.18 -6.48 -0.94
C SER A 43 -43.57 -5.03 -0.66
N THR A 44 -42.96 -4.39 0.34
CA THR A 44 -43.21 -3.00 0.74
C THR A 44 -41.92 -2.21 0.89
N PRO A 45 -41.06 -2.14 -0.19
CA PRO A 45 -39.72 -1.57 -0.10
C PRO A 45 -39.72 -0.08 0.28
N GLN A 46 -40.79 0.63 -0.02
CA GLN A 46 -40.95 2.06 0.34
C GLN A 46 -41.02 2.31 1.86
N MET A 47 -41.17 1.27 2.68
CA MET A 47 -41.14 1.38 4.14
C MET A 47 -39.74 1.22 4.74
N GLY A 48 -38.79 0.79 3.94
CA GLY A 48 -37.38 0.56 4.31
C GLY A 48 -36.41 1.50 3.62
N ILE A 49 -35.11 1.28 3.92
CA ILE A 49 -33.96 1.85 3.20
C ILE A 49 -33.05 0.66 2.89
N ASP A 50 -32.88 0.35 1.62
CA ASP A 50 -32.17 -0.86 1.20
C ASP A 50 -30.65 -0.65 1.24
N ALA A 51 -30.01 -1.16 2.28
CA ALA A 51 -28.56 -1.07 2.46
C ALA A 51 -27.78 -1.78 1.33
N ILE A 52 -28.35 -2.83 0.70
CA ILE A 52 -27.68 -3.51 -0.44
C ILE A 52 -27.65 -2.61 -1.66
N VAL A 53 -28.73 -1.93 -1.98
CA VAL A 53 -28.80 -1.02 -3.14
C VAL A 53 -27.83 0.15 -2.92
N VAL A 54 -27.86 0.78 -1.74
CA VAL A 54 -26.95 1.89 -1.40
C VAL A 54 -25.49 1.45 -1.45
N ALA A 55 -25.17 0.27 -0.94
CA ALA A 55 -23.80 -0.28 -0.99
C ALA A 55 -23.36 -0.54 -2.44
N ALA A 56 -24.23 -1.06 -3.31
CA ALA A 56 -23.92 -1.29 -4.73
C ALA A 56 -23.64 0.01 -5.48
N GLU A 57 -24.42 1.06 -5.23
CA GLU A 57 -24.20 2.39 -5.79
C GLU A 57 -22.87 2.97 -5.29
N LEU A 58 -22.58 2.90 -3.99
CA LEU A 58 -21.33 3.36 -3.42
C LEU A 58 -20.12 2.64 -4.04
N ILE A 59 -20.16 1.31 -4.18
CA ILE A 59 -19.10 0.53 -4.83
C ILE A 59 -18.82 1.06 -6.23
N THR A 60 -19.87 1.30 -7.03
CA THR A 60 -19.73 1.82 -8.39
C THR A 60 -19.15 3.22 -8.40
N MET A 61 -19.61 4.11 -7.53
CA MET A 61 -19.15 5.50 -7.45
C MET A 61 -17.70 5.61 -7.01
N VAL A 62 -17.26 4.86 -5.99
CA VAL A 62 -15.86 4.96 -5.50
C VAL A 62 -14.84 4.46 -6.53
N GLN A 63 -15.22 3.53 -7.43
CA GLN A 63 -14.35 3.16 -8.54
C GLN A 63 -14.07 4.32 -9.51
N THR A 64 -15.04 5.24 -9.66
CA THR A 64 -14.84 6.42 -10.51
C THR A 64 -13.82 7.39 -9.95
N VAL A 65 -13.62 7.42 -8.64
CA VAL A 65 -12.61 8.27 -7.98
C VAL A 65 -11.21 7.93 -8.51
N ILE A 66 -10.88 6.65 -8.65
CA ILE A 66 -9.58 6.24 -9.21
C ILE A 66 -9.50 6.53 -10.71
N THR A 67 -10.56 6.21 -11.46
CA THR A 67 -10.50 6.25 -12.93
C THR A 67 -10.72 7.64 -13.52
N ARG A 68 -11.23 8.62 -12.76
CA ARG A 68 -11.60 9.96 -13.25
C ARG A 68 -10.95 11.11 -12.51
N ASP A 69 -10.51 10.89 -11.26
CA ASP A 69 -9.98 11.95 -10.41
C ASP A 69 -8.48 11.83 -10.12
N VAL A 70 -7.86 10.70 -10.47
CA VAL A 70 -6.41 10.51 -10.39
C VAL A 70 -5.77 10.91 -11.70
N ASP A 71 -4.70 11.70 -11.64
CA ASP A 71 -3.87 12.01 -12.80
C ASP A 71 -3.32 10.68 -13.38
N PRO A 72 -3.41 10.44 -14.71
CA PRO A 72 -2.89 9.22 -15.33
C PRO A 72 -1.39 8.94 -15.08
N HIS A 73 -0.64 9.94 -14.65
CA HIS A 73 0.78 9.82 -14.29
C HIS A 73 1.00 9.52 -12.79
N GLN A 74 -0.07 9.40 -12.02
CA GLN A 74 -0.02 9.07 -10.60
C GLN A 74 -0.56 7.67 -10.35
N ASP A 75 0.19 6.89 -9.58
CA ASP A 75 -0.21 5.53 -9.21
C ASP A 75 -1.14 5.55 -8.00
N ALA A 76 -2.32 4.98 -8.17
CA ALA A 76 -3.29 4.75 -7.11
C ALA A 76 -4.04 3.44 -7.33
N LEU A 77 -4.28 2.71 -6.25
CA LEU A 77 -5.02 1.46 -6.25
C LEU A 77 -6.11 1.50 -5.18
N LEU A 78 -7.36 1.25 -5.58
CA LEU A 78 -8.48 1.03 -4.68
C LEU A 78 -9.07 -0.36 -4.95
N THR A 79 -9.07 -1.20 -3.93
CA THR A 79 -9.67 -2.54 -4.00
C THR A 79 -10.72 -2.70 -2.91
N LEU A 80 -11.92 -3.10 -3.30
CA LEU A 80 -12.98 -3.54 -2.40
C LEU A 80 -12.97 -5.08 -2.42
N GLY A 81 -12.38 -5.69 -1.40
CA GLY A 81 -12.09 -7.13 -1.39
C GLY A 81 -13.17 -7.97 -0.72
N LYS A 82 -14.09 -7.34 0.03
CA LYS A 82 -15.15 -8.06 0.75
C LYS A 82 -16.40 -7.20 0.82
N ILE A 83 -17.56 -7.85 0.63
CA ILE A 83 -18.88 -7.30 0.91
C ILE A 83 -19.70 -8.35 1.64
N GLN A 84 -20.46 -7.94 2.66
CA GLN A 84 -21.32 -8.82 3.44
C GLN A 84 -22.55 -8.04 3.93
N GLY A 85 -23.74 -8.62 3.85
CA GLY A 85 -24.97 -8.00 4.36
C GLY A 85 -26.23 -8.77 4.01
N GLY A 86 -27.35 -8.32 4.59
CA GLY A 86 -28.65 -8.96 4.45
C GLY A 86 -28.80 -10.23 5.27
N THR A 87 -30.06 -10.61 5.55
CA THR A 87 -30.41 -11.77 6.40
C THR A 87 -31.29 -12.79 5.67
N SER A 88 -32.15 -12.33 4.74
CA SER A 88 -33.08 -13.20 4.02
C SER A 88 -33.48 -12.57 2.68
N HIS A 89 -33.80 -13.41 1.69
CA HIS A 89 -34.17 -12.96 0.34
C HIS A 89 -35.49 -12.15 0.28
N ASN A 90 -36.33 -12.22 1.30
CA ASN A 90 -37.63 -11.53 1.36
C ASN A 90 -37.65 -10.38 2.38
N VAL A 91 -36.49 -9.92 2.84
CA VAL A 91 -36.35 -8.82 3.81
C VAL A 91 -35.35 -7.80 3.21
N ILE A 92 -35.73 -6.51 3.19
CA ILE A 92 -34.86 -5.41 2.87
C ILE A 92 -33.68 -5.39 3.87
N ALA A 93 -32.46 -5.36 3.36
CA ALA A 93 -31.27 -5.40 4.19
C ALA A 93 -31.13 -4.13 5.03
N GLU A 94 -30.92 -4.30 6.32
CA GLU A 94 -30.70 -3.21 7.27
C GLU A 94 -29.25 -2.79 7.35
N GLU A 95 -28.31 -3.70 7.04
CA GLU A 95 -26.88 -3.42 7.14
C GLU A 95 -26.08 -4.13 6.04
N VAL A 96 -25.08 -3.44 5.51
CA VAL A 96 -24.06 -4.00 4.62
C VAL A 96 -22.69 -3.45 5.01
N THR A 97 -21.72 -4.35 5.16
CA THR A 97 -20.30 -3.99 5.35
C THR A 97 -19.50 -4.24 4.10
N ILE A 98 -18.59 -3.30 3.76
CA ILE A 98 -17.65 -3.35 2.64
C ILE A 98 -16.26 -3.12 3.18
N SER A 99 -15.31 -4.04 2.96
CA SER A 99 -13.93 -3.85 3.37
C SER A 99 -13.03 -3.70 2.14
N GLY A 100 -12.08 -2.77 2.22
CA GLY A 100 -11.18 -2.45 1.12
C GLY A 100 -9.85 -1.89 1.56
N THR A 101 -9.00 -1.64 0.56
CA THR A 101 -7.69 -1.01 0.72
C THR A 101 -7.48 0.08 -0.32
N LEU A 102 -6.92 1.21 0.10
CA LEU A 102 -6.44 2.28 -0.76
C LEU A 102 -4.92 2.33 -0.66
N ARG A 103 -4.24 2.31 -1.81
CA ARG A 103 -2.78 2.40 -1.89
C ARG A 103 -2.36 3.51 -2.81
N VAL A 104 -1.43 4.34 -2.38
CA VAL A 104 -0.90 5.49 -3.10
C VAL A 104 0.55 5.73 -2.68
N PHE A 105 1.31 6.51 -3.46
CA PHE A 105 2.64 6.92 -3.02
C PHE A 105 2.63 8.26 -2.27
N SER A 106 1.73 9.17 -2.62
CA SER A 106 1.71 10.52 -2.07
C SER A 106 0.65 10.71 -1.00
N ASN A 107 1.02 11.32 0.14
CA ASN A 107 0.08 11.70 1.19
C ASN A 107 -0.98 12.71 0.70
N ASP A 108 -0.61 13.59 -0.24
CA ASP A 108 -1.56 14.59 -0.77
C ASP A 108 -2.61 13.91 -1.64
N LEU A 109 -2.18 12.93 -2.46
CA LEU A 109 -3.12 12.11 -3.24
C LEU A 109 -4.04 11.31 -2.29
N TYR A 110 -3.49 10.70 -1.24
CA TYR A 110 -4.29 10.00 -0.24
C TYR A 110 -5.38 10.89 0.38
N ARG A 111 -5.02 12.10 0.79
CA ARG A 111 -5.98 13.07 1.37
C ARG A 111 -7.06 13.45 0.37
N THR A 112 -6.68 13.72 -0.88
CA THR A 112 -7.60 14.07 -1.95
C THR A 112 -8.61 12.95 -2.20
N LEU A 113 -8.15 11.71 -2.38
CA LEU A 113 -9.02 10.56 -2.63
C LEU A 113 -9.91 10.25 -1.42
N SER A 114 -9.35 10.31 -0.21
CA SER A 114 -10.10 10.12 1.02
C SER A 114 -11.24 11.12 1.18
N HIS A 115 -10.97 12.40 0.88
CA HIS A 115 -11.99 13.45 0.90
C HIS A 115 -13.10 13.20 -0.12
N LYS A 116 -12.74 12.81 -1.35
CA LYS A 116 -13.71 12.50 -2.40
C LYS A 116 -14.60 11.31 -2.05
N ILE A 117 -14.02 10.22 -1.52
CA ILE A 117 -14.80 9.07 -1.06
C ILE A 117 -15.78 9.49 0.03
N THR A 118 -15.35 10.31 1.00
CA THR A 118 -16.24 10.83 2.05
C THR A 118 -17.39 11.67 1.46
N ALA A 119 -17.10 12.52 0.48
CA ALA A 119 -18.13 13.34 -0.16
C ALA A 119 -19.17 12.50 -0.94
N LEU A 120 -18.74 11.40 -1.57
CA LEU A 120 -19.65 10.45 -2.22
C LEU A 120 -20.57 9.77 -1.20
N MET A 121 -20.04 9.35 -0.06
CA MET A 121 -20.83 8.77 1.04
C MET A 121 -21.89 9.74 1.52
N GLN A 122 -21.51 10.99 1.81
CA GLN A 122 -22.45 12.05 2.24
C GLN A 122 -23.53 12.37 1.20
N GLY A 123 -23.17 12.32 -0.10
CA GLY A 123 -24.11 12.46 -1.19
C GLY A 123 -25.15 11.35 -1.22
N LEU A 124 -24.74 10.09 -1.02
CA LEU A 124 -25.64 8.94 -0.93
C LEU A 124 -26.50 8.99 0.32
N GLU A 125 -25.98 9.36 1.49
CA GLU A 125 -26.76 9.56 2.73
C GLU A 125 -27.88 10.57 2.48
N THR A 126 -27.56 11.70 1.85
CA THR A 126 -28.54 12.74 1.53
C THR A 126 -29.60 12.25 0.56
N ALA A 127 -29.23 11.47 -0.44
CA ALA A 127 -30.12 10.99 -1.49
C ALA A 127 -31.04 9.86 -1.02
N THR A 128 -30.56 8.98 -0.13
CA THR A 128 -31.24 7.72 0.23
C THR A 128 -31.80 7.72 1.63
N GLY A 129 -31.29 8.55 2.53
CA GLY A 129 -31.60 8.53 3.96
C GLY A 129 -30.89 7.42 4.74
N ALA A 130 -29.99 6.67 4.11
CA ALA A 130 -29.10 5.74 4.80
C ALA A 130 -28.08 6.51 5.64
N GLN A 131 -27.47 5.86 6.63
CA GLN A 131 -26.27 6.33 7.32
C GLN A 131 -25.08 5.50 6.83
N ILE A 132 -23.94 6.14 6.56
CA ILE A 132 -22.75 5.46 6.03
C ILE A 132 -21.54 5.84 6.87
N ASP A 133 -21.04 4.89 7.63
CA ASP A 133 -19.86 5.06 8.46
C ASP A 133 -18.62 4.46 7.79
N MET A 134 -17.46 5.06 7.99
CA MET A 134 -16.18 4.51 7.53
C MET A 134 -15.15 4.54 8.65
N ASP A 135 -14.64 3.36 8.99
CA ASP A 135 -13.44 3.18 9.82
C ASP A 135 -12.20 3.08 8.91
N ARG A 136 -11.27 4.04 9.06
CA ARG A 136 -10.03 4.09 8.29
C ARG A 136 -8.84 3.82 9.17
N LYS A 137 -8.03 2.86 8.75
CA LYS A 137 -6.75 2.55 9.37
C LYS A 137 -5.65 2.83 8.36
N VAL A 138 -4.87 3.91 8.57
CA VAL A 138 -3.61 4.07 7.87
C VAL A 138 -2.61 3.17 8.58
N ARG A 139 -2.11 2.14 7.89
CA ARG A 139 -1.20 1.17 8.51
C ARG A 139 0.24 1.61 8.39
N TYR A 140 0.67 1.97 7.17
CA TYR A 140 2.06 2.39 6.91
C TYR A 140 2.10 3.56 5.95
N PRO A 141 2.98 4.56 6.18
CA PRO A 141 3.32 5.57 5.18
C PRO A 141 4.00 4.95 3.95
N SER A 142 4.32 5.76 2.96
CA SER A 142 5.13 5.32 1.83
C SER A 142 6.60 5.22 2.23
N VAL A 143 7.28 4.17 1.78
CA VAL A 143 8.74 4.12 1.83
C VAL A 143 9.28 5.05 0.75
N ARG A 144 10.00 6.10 1.16
CA ARG A 144 10.59 7.09 0.28
C ARG A 144 12.08 7.26 0.57
N ASN A 145 12.91 6.86 -0.37
CA ASN A 145 14.36 6.98 -0.24
C ASN A 145 14.83 8.37 -0.66
N PRO A 146 15.44 9.18 0.23
CA PRO A 146 16.03 10.45 -0.12
C PRO A 146 17.13 10.25 -1.18
N ARG A 147 17.10 11.04 -2.24
CA ARG A 147 18.03 10.90 -3.36
C ARG A 147 19.50 10.99 -2.94
N GLU A 148 19.80 11.94 -2.08
CA GLU A 148 21.17 12.15 -1.57
C GLU A 148 21.71 10.93 -0.81
N LEU A 149 20.85 10.27 0.00
CA LEU A 149 21.23 9.06 0.72
C LEU A 149 21.39 7.86 -0.21
N VAL A 150 20.59 7.76 -1.27
CA VAL A 150 20.75 6.72 -2.30
C VAL A 150 22.06 6.93 -3.06
N GLU A 151 22.40 8.16 -3.42
CA GLU A 151 23.68 8.48 -4.06
C GLU A 151 24.87 8.13 -3.15
N GLN A 152 24.77 8.39 -1.83
CA GLN A 152 25.77 7.95 -0.87
C GLN A 152 25.84 6.43 -0.76
N PHE A 153 24.67 5.75 -0.72
CA PHE A 153 24.58 4.29 -0.68
C PHE A 153 25.30 3.64 -1.87
N TYR A 154 25.23 4.21 -3.07
CA TYR A 154 25.98 3.70 -4.22
C TYR A 154 27.50 3.71 -4.01
N THR A 155 28.03 4.61 -3.18
CA THR A 155 29.48 4.66 -2.89
C THR A 155 29.94 3.52 -1.97
N VAL A 156 28.99 2.85 -1.31
CA VAL A 156 29.23 1.70 -0.41
C VAL A 156 29.37 0.40 -1.19
N LEU A 157 28.77 0.34 -2.39
CA LEU A 157 28.77 -0.87 -3.22
C LEU A 157 30.07 -0.99 -4.02
N ASP A 158 30.54 -2.23 -4.25
CA ASP A 158 31.77 -2.48 -5.02
C ASP A 158 31.63 -2.06 -6.48
N SER A 159 30.44 -2.25 -7.04
CA SER A 159 30.13 -1.98 -8.43
C SER A 159 28.68 -1.56 -8.58
N MET A 160 28.44 -0.56 -9.43
CA MET A 160 27.08 -0.22 -9.87
C MET A 160 26.41 -1.37 -10.63
N ASP A 161 27.21 -2.29 -11.20
CA ASP A 161 26.70 -3.48 -11.90
C ASP A 161 26.00 -4.46 -10.96
N ASP A 162 26.23 -4.36 -9.64
CA ASP A 162 25.52 -5.15 -8.62
C ASP A 162 24.15 -4.59 -8.26
N THR A 163 23.77 -3.45 -8.85
CA THR A 163 22.49 -2.81 -8.61
C THR A 163 21.52 -2.95 -9.77
N VAL A 164 20.23 -2.87 -9.44
CA VAL A 164 19.12 -2.78 -10.39
C VAL A 164 18.22 -1.62 -9.97
N LEU A 165 17.97 -0.70 -10.88
CA LEU A 165 16.92 0.30 -10.68
C LEU A 165 15.57 -0.40 -10.73
N VAL A 166 14.85 -0.39 -9.62
CA VAL A 166 13.54 -1.05 -9.54
C VAL A 166 12.40 -0.06 -9.74
N GLU A 167 11.29 -0.56 -10.29
CA GLU A 167 10.06 0.21 -10.32
C GLU A 167 9.42 0.27 -8.92
N PRO A 168 8.66 1.33 -8.60
CA PRO A 168 7.95 1.41 -7.33
C PRO A 168 6.90 0.30 -7.24
N VAL A 169 6.65 -0.19 -6.03
CA VAL A 169 5.71 -1.30 -5.82
C VAL A 169 4.55 -0.89 -4.91
N MET A 170 3.35 -1.40 -5.21
CA MET A 170 2.14 -1.14 -4.40
C MET A 170 2.09 -1.96 -3.10
N ALA A 171 3.15 -2.68 -2.74
CA ALA A 171 3.33 -3.25 -1.42
C ALA A 171 3.64 -2.15 -0.40
N ALA A 172 3.33 -2.41 0.88
CA ALA A 172 3.64 -1.52 2.00
C ALA A 172 4.67 -2.16 2.92
N GLU A 173 5.39 -1.33 3.66
CA GLU A 173 6.49 -1.76 4.54
C GLU A 173 6.52 -0.90 5.80
N ASP A 174 6.69 -1.53 6.96
CA ASP A 174 6.73 -0.82 8.26
C ASP A 174 8.02 -0.01 8.48
N PHE A 175 9.06 -0.27 7.69
CA PHE A 175 10.26 0.58 7.65
C PHE A 175 9.93 2.05 7.39
N ALA A 176 8.83 2.34 6.71
CA ALA A 176 8.35 3.68 6.47
C ALA A 176 8.10 4.48 7.76
N GLU A 177 7.78 3.81 8.88
CA GLU A 177 7.59 4.47 10.18
C GLU A 177 8.92 5.02 10.71
N TYR A 178 10.03 4.31 10.54
CA TYR A 178 11.36 4.84 10.89
C TYR A 178 11.70 6.07 10.06
N GLN A 179 11.29 6.10 8.79
CA GLN A 179 11.53 7.25 7.90
C GLN A 179 10.71 8.50 8.27
N GLN A 180 9.70 8.39 9.15
CA GLN A 180 9.01 9.57 9.69
C GLN A 180 9.88 10.30 10.72
N GLU A 181 10.77 9.58 11.42
CA GLU A 181 11.60 10.12 12.50
C GLU A 181 13.01 10.48 12.02
N ILE A 182 13.61 9.64 11.17
CA ILE A 182 14.97 9.84 10.67
C ILE A 182 15.07 9.48 9.18
N PRO A 183 15.92 10.18 8.41
CA PRO A 183 16.16 9.81 7.02
C PRO A 183 16.65 8.37 6.89
N GLY A 184 16.18 7.64 5.89
CA GLY A 184 16.54 6.24 5.72
C GLY A 184 16.55 5.78 4.28
N VAL A 185 17.26 4.68 4.02
CA VAL A 185 17.29 3.98 2.73
C VAL A 185 16.79 2.57 2.93
N PHE A 186 15.74 2.22 2.20
CA PHE A 186 15.26 0.85 2.07
C PHE A 186 15.62 0.31 0.69
N PHE A 187 16.09 -0.92 0.64
CA PHE A 187 16.49 -1.54 -0.61
C PHE A 187 16.11 -3.02 -0.66
N PHE A 188 16.06 -3.56 -1.85
CA PHE A 188 15.73 -4.95 -2.07
C PHE A 188 16.99 -5.79 -2.28
N LEU A 189 17.00 -6.98 -1.69
CA LEU A 189 17.98 -8.02 -1.99
C LEU A 189 17.36 -9.07 -2.90
N GLY A 190 17.86 -9.19 -4.10
CA GLY A 190 17.33 -10.07 -5.12
C GLY A 190 17.46 -11.54 -4.79
N VAL A 191 16.35 -12.26 -4.99
CA VAL A 191 16.27 -13.72 -4.83
C VAL A 191 15.69 -14.42 -6.07
N GLN A 192 15.55 -13.69 -7.18
CA GLN A 192 14.99 -14.24 -8.42
C GLN A 192 15.90 -15.34 -8.99
N GLU A 193 15.37 -16.55 -9.07
CA GLU A 193 16.02 -17.68 -9.76
C GLU A 193 15.68 -17.70 -11.26
N PRO A 194 16.57 -18.23 -12.13
CA PRO A 194 16.31 -18.34 -13.56
C PRO A 194 15.07 -19.15 -13.92
N THR A 195 14.69 -20.10 -13.09
CA THR A 195 13.49 -20.94 -13.24
C THR A 195 12.21 -20.28 -12.69
N GLY A 196 12.33 -19.05 -12.15
CA GLY A 196 11.28 -18.34 -11.45
C GLY A 196 11.33 -18.56 -9.94
N THR A 197 10.80 -17.60 -9.22
CA THR A 197 10.69 -17.61 -7.74
C THR A 197 9.23 -17.41 -7.36
N ALA A 198 8.75 -18.21 -6.42
CA ALA A 198 7.38 -18.03 -5.92
C ALA A 198 7.21 -16.63 -5.31
N PRO A 199 6.01 -16.00 -5.41
CA PRO A 199 5.78 -14.68 -4.84
C PRO A 199 5.92 -14.70 -3.31
N LEU A 200 6.19 -13.53 -2.75
CA LEU A 200 6.17 -13.30 -1.30
C LEU A 200 4.83 -13.78 -0.71
N HIS A 201 4.87 -14.28 0.53
CA HIS A 201 3.74 -14.85 1.27
C HIS A 201 3.15 -16.15 0.67
N SER A 202 3.75 -16.71 -0.40
CA SER A 202 3.40 -18.04 -0.87
C SER A 202 3.95 -19.11 0.08
N SER A 203 3.18 -20.18 0.32
CA SER A 203 3.67 -21.36 1.06
C SER A 203 4.81 -22.11 0.35
N HIS A 204 5.05 -21.79 -0.94
CA HIS A 204 6.14 -22.33 -1.75
C HIS A 204 7.30 -21.35 -1.92
N PHE A 205 7.26 -20.18 -1.23
CA PHE A 205 8.37 -19.24 -1.29
C PHE A 205 9.64 -19.88 -0.76
N ASN A 206 10.66 -19.89 -1.61
CA ASN A 206 11.99 -20.41 -1.26
C ASN A 206 13.04 -19.67 -2.09
N PHE A 207 14.26 -19.60 -1.58
CA PHE A 207 15.37 -18.91 -2.23
C PHE A 207 16.72 -19.53 -1.82
N ASP A 208 17.77 -19.23 -2.55
CA ASP A 208 19.13 -19.63 -2.20
C ASP A 208 19.64 -18.76 -1.04
N GLU A 209 19.74 -19.36 0.15
CA GLU A 209 20.14 -18.66 1.38
C GLU A 209 21.53 -18.00 1.30
N ARG A 210 22.37 -18.39 0.34
CA ARG A 210 23.68 -17.76 0.13
C ARG A 210 23.60 -16.27 -0.20
N VAL A 211 22.47 -15.79 -0.73
CA VAL A 211 22.25 -14.35 -0.98
C VAL A 211 22.28 -13.53 0.30
N LEU A 212 21.97 -14.12 1.45
CA LEU A 212 22.02 -13.43 2.76
C LEU A 212 23.43 -12.89 3.06
N LEU A 213 24.47 -13.56 2.57
CA LEU A 213 25.84 -13.07 2.70
C LEU A 213 26.04 -11.73 1.97
N THR A 214 25.39 -11.52 0.82
CA THR A 214 25.40 -10.22 0.13
C THR A 214 24.76 -9.13 1.01
N GLY A 215 23.64 -9.43 1.65
CA GLY A 215 22.98 -8.50 2.57
C GLY A 215 23.88 -8.13 3.76
N VAL A 216 24.51 -9.13 4.38
CA VAL A 216 25.45 -8.91 5.51
C VAL A 216 26.63 -8.05 5.08
N GLU A 217 27.24 -8.35 3.94
CA GLU A 217 28.39 -7.57 3.41
C GLU A 217 27.98 -6.14 3.08
N THR A 218 26.79 -5.93 2.53
CA THR A 218 26.24 -4.59 2.26
C THR A 218 26.14 -3.77 3.56
N PHE A 219 25.53 -4.32 4.62
CA PHE A 219 25.43 -3.62 5.91
C PHE A 219 26.80 -3.36 6.53
N LYS A 220 27.72 -4.31 6.45
CA LYS A 220 29.09 -4.12 6.93
C LYS A 220 29.76 -2.92 6.26
N ARG A 221 29.64 -2.76 4.94
CA ARG A 221 30.19 -1.65 4.19
C ARG A 221 29.55 -0.32 4.53
N ILE A 222 28.23 -0.29 4.74
CA ILE A 222 27.53 0.89 5.25
C ILE A 222 28.19 1.36 6.56
N LEU A 223 28.38 0.47 7.53
CA LEU A 223 28.99 0.79 8.82
C LEU A 223 30.44 1.26 8.68
N GLU A 224 31.24 0.66 7.80
CA GLU A 224 32.62 1.07 7.53
C GLU A 224 32.72 2.45 6.90
N CYS A 225 31.78 2.80 6.00
CA CYS A 225 31.70 4.11 5.37
C CYS A 225 31.35 5.20 6.37
N GLU A 226 30.30 4.98 7.16
CA GLU A 226 29.84 5.91 8.22
C GLU A 226 30.95 6.17 9.26
N SER A 227 31.67 5.14 9.65
CA SER A 227 32.77 5.25 10.63
C SER A 227 33.96 6.08 10.13
N LYS A 228 34.18 6.13 8.81
CA LYS A 228 35.21 6.96 8.18
C LYS A 228 34.78 8.44 8.07
N CYS A 229 33.49 8.70 7.85
CA CYS A 229 32.95 10.06 7.82
C CYS A 229 32.97 10.73 9.19
N THR A 230 32.71 9.98 10.26
CA THR A 230 32.68 10.51 11.64
C THR A 230 34.10 10.87 12.16
N LYS A 231 35.15 10.22 11.66
CA LYS A 231 36.55 10.50 12.07
C LYS A 231 37.18 11.71 11.38
N LYS A 232 36.50 12.33 10.40
CA LYS A 232 36.99 13.51 9.67
C LYS A 232 36.38 14.84 10.18
N LYS A 233 35.51 14.79 11.15
CA LYS A 233 34.99 15.94 11.91
C LYS A 233 35.65 16.01 13.30
#